data_ba00929e2f06f651da61b61e61e18721
#
_entry.id   ba00929e2f06f651da61b61e61e18721
#
_cell.length_a   1.000
_cell.length_b   1.000
_cell.length_c   1.000
_cell.angle_alpha   90.00
_cell.angle_beta   90.00
_cell.angle_gamma   90.00
#
_symmetry.space_group_name_H-M   'P 1'
#
loop_
_entity.id
_entity.type
_entity.pdbx_description
1 polymer ?
#
loop_
_entity_poly.entity_id
_entity_poly.type
_entity_poly.pdbx_seq_one_letter_code
_entity_poly.pdbx_strand_id
1 'polypeptide(L)'
;MPAKFVRTLVATLLFAAIAVPAHAQWKPTKPITIIVPWAAGGSTDQVTRVTAAEIEKALGQKVIIVNQPGASGSIGTKNALEAPKDGYTWTAGAAQDLGTYAVLGMLDTKIGDWALFLNVANVSTLSVNPATPYKSATELVDAMKAKPGAISVATAGVNSSGHSAMEAIAKATGVKYKHVTYDGGNPAVVATVAGETEATSQLTVEQAEMIRGKKLRPLAVIGDKPVELDGFGMIEPLTKWLPTFKAPANYFGIFVPKGVPPEVIATLEKIWANEIAKSTALKQYATSRGAQFAPYAGADAQKAVFPAVQANAWSAADTGKAKVAPDTLGIPRP
;
A
#
# COMPACT_ATOMS: atom_id res chain seq x y z
N MET A 1 7.02 75.60 -52.51
CA MET A 1 7.82 74.46 -52.00
C MET A 1 7.01 73.80 -50.88
N PRO A 2 6.58 72.55 -51.04
CA PRO A 2 5.68 71.92 -50.06
C PRO A 2 6.46 71.14 -49.00
N ALA A 3 6.02 71.33 -47.72
CA ALA A 3 6.50 70.63 -46.56
C ALA A 3 5.96 69.19 -46.51
N LYS A 4 6.86 68.23 -46.29
CA LYS A 4 6.52 66.82 -46.14
C LYS A 4 6.13 66.53 -44.72
N PHE A 5 4.87 66.12 -44.52
CA PHE A 5 4.40 65.54 -43.24
C PHE A 5 4.89 64.09 -43.07
N VAL A 6 5.73 63.84 -42.08
CA VAL A 6 6.11 62.47 -41.67
C VAL A 6 5.11 62.04 -40.61
N ARG A 7 4.24 61.05 -40.94
CA ARG A 7 3.36 60.39 -39.97
C ARG A 7 4.15 59.26 -39.33
N THR A 8 4.48 59.42 -38.03
CA THR A 8 5.03 58.34 -37.18
C THR A 8 3.89 57.49 -36.69
N LEU A 9 3.81 56.27 -37.15
CA LEU A 9 2.85 55.24 -36.69
C LEU A 9 3.42 54.59 -35.43
N VAL A 10 2.90 54.90 -34.24
CA VAL A 10 3.24 54.23 -33.00
C VAL A 10 2.40 52.95 -32.91
N ALA A 11 3.02 51.80 -33.18
CA ALA A 11 2.41 50.48 -33.00
C ALA A 11 2.48 50.12 -31.50
N THR A 12 1.37 50.25 -30.79
CA THR A 12 1.21 49.80 -29.42
C THR A 12 1.01 48.27 -29.45
N LEU A 13 2.07 47.51 -29.17
CA LEU A 13 1.97 46.05 -28.95
C LEU A 13 1.28 45.82 -27.56
N LEU A 14 0.00 45.47 -27.58
CA LEU A 14 -0.67 44.90 -26.42
C LEU A 14 -0.10 43.50 -26.18
N PHE A 15 0.81 43.37 -25.25
CA PHE A 15 1.12 42.08 -24.63
C PHE A 15 -0.09 41.63 -23.82
N ALA A 16 -0.93 40.77 -24.40
CA ALA A 16 -1.91 40.02 -23.66
C ALA A 16 -1.14 39.03 -22.74
N ALA A 17 -0.90 39.41 -21.49
CA ALA A 17 -0.42 38.52 -20.48
C ALA A 17 -1.48 37.42 -20.31
N ILE A 18 -1.19 36.22 -20.84
CA ILE A 18 -1.95 35.00 -20.56
C ILE A 18 -1.75 34.76 -19.07
N ALA A 19 -2.69 35.23 -18.26
CA ALA A 19 -2.75 34.90 -16.83
C ALA A 19 -3.00 33.38 -16.75
N VAL A 20 -1.93 32.60 -16.58
CA VAL A 20 -2.05 31.21 -16.16
C VAL A 20 -2.78 31.26 -14.83
N PRO A 21 -3.96 30.61 -14.67
CA PRO A 21 -4.65 30.61 -13.40
C PRO A 21 -3.69 30.00 -12.37
N ALA A 22 -3.19 30.81 -11.46
CA ALA A 22 -2.52 30.34 -10.27
C ALA A 22 -3.59 29.57 -9.49
N HIS A 23 -3.60 28.24 -9.62
CA HIS A 23 -4.47 27.42 -8.79
C HIS A 23 -4.20 27.79 -7.34
N ALA A 24 -5.18 28.43 -6.72
CA ALA A 24 -5.08 28.80 -5.32
C ALA A 24 -4.80 27.53 -4.51
N GLN A 25 -3.81 27.58 -3.63
CA GLN A 25 -3.51 26.45 -2.76
C GLN A 25 -4.76 26.15 -1.93
N TRP A 26 -5.24 24.89 -1.97
CA TRP A 26 -6.33 24.47 -1.11
C TRP A 26 -5.96 24.66 0.37
N LYS A 27 -6.83 25.35 1.09
CA LYS A 27 -6.70 25.57 2.54
C LYS A 27 -7.92 24.95 3.22
N PRO A 28 -7.75 23.79 3.87
CA PRO A 28 -8.85 23.14 4.56
C PRO A 28 -9.32 24.01 5.73
N THR A 29 -10.65 24.12 5.90
CA THR A 29 -11.30 24.93 6.96
C THR A 29 -11.90 24.06 8.07
N LYS A 30 -11.92 22.74 7.90
CA LYS A 30 -12.40 21.76 8.87
C LYS A 30 -11.43 20.54 8.90
N PRO A 31 -11.48 19.70 9.94
CA PRO A 31 -10.63 18.51 10.00
C PRO A 31 -10.81 17.59 8.78
N ILE A 32 -9.70 16.98 8.38
CA ILE A 32 -9.64 15.98 7.32
C ILE A 32 -9.77 14.61 7.98
N THR A 33 -10.54 13.69 7.40
CA THR A 33 -10.67 12.31 7.88
C THR A 33 -9.94 11.36 6.94
N ILE A 34 -9.07 10.52 7.49
CA ILE A 34 -8.50 9.38 6.75
C ILE A 34 -9.09 8.09 7.32
N ILE A 35 -9.83 7.38 6.50
CA ILE A 35 -10.37 6.06 6.85
C ILE A 35 -9.30 5.01 6.60
N VAL A 36 -8.84 4.37 7.67
CA VAL A 36 -7.95 3.21 7.64
C VAL A 36 -8.82 1.96 7.62
N PRO A 37 -8.89 1.20 6.50
CA PRO A 37 -9.80 0.07 6.34
C PRO A 37 -9.31 -1.23 7.02
N TRP A 38 -8.46 -1.10 8.03
CA TRP A 38 -7.83 -2.19 8.79
C TRP A 38 -7.82 -1.89 10.28
N ALA A 39 -7.65 -2.93 11.10
CA ALA A 39 -7.55 -2.78 12.55
C ALA A 39 -6.41 -1.84 12.97
N ALA A 40 -6.62 -1.13 14.06
CA ALA A 40 -5.62 -0.27 14.66
C ALA A 40 -4.34 -1.04 15.03
N GLY A 41 -3.19 -0.38 14.95
CA GLY A 41 -1.88 -0.96 15.22
C GLY A 41 -1.29 -1.79 14.07
N GLY A 42 -2.03 -2.06 12.98
CA GLY A 42 -1.50 -2.66 11.76
C GLY A 42 -0.63 -1.68 10.95
N SER A 43 0.03 -2.18 9.92
CA SER A 43 0.97 -1.38 9.10
C SER A 43 0.33 -0.14 8.49
N THR A 44 -0.89 -0.28 7.96
CA THR A 44 -1.64 0.85 7.39
C THR A 44 -1.89 1.92 8.45
N ASP A 45 -2.37 1.54 9.63
CA ASP A 45 -2.66 2.48 10.72
C ASP A 45 -1.39 3.21 11.18
N GLN A 46 -0.31 2.45 11.40
CA GLN A 46 0.96 3.01 11.87
C GLN A 46 1.54 4.03 10.89
N VAL A 47 1.70 3.66 9.60
CA VAL A 47 2.28 4.56 8.60
C VAL A 47 1.37 5.76 8.30
N THR A 48 0.04 5.54 8.34
CA THR A 48 -0.93 6.63 8.15
C THR A 48 -0.82 7.67 9.24
N ARG A 49 -0.63 7.27 10.52
CA ARG A 49 -0.44 8.23 11.63
C ARG A 49 0.82 9.06 11.47
N VAL A 50 1.93 8.45 11.05
CA VAL A 50 3.17 9.20 10.77
C VAL A 50 2.96 10.17 9.61
N THR A 51 2.31 9.73 8.52
CA THR A 51 2.02 10.57 7.35
C THR A 51 1.05 11.71 7.70
N ALA A 52 0.01 11.41 8.49
CA ALA A 52 -0.98 12.40 8.92
C ALA A 52 -0.35 13.55 9.72
N ALA A 53 0.62 13.25 10.60
CA ALA A 53 1.32 14.27 11.36
C ALA A 53 2.10 15.25 10.44
N GLU A 54 2.72 14.76 9.38
CA GLU A 54 3.39 15.61 8.39
C GLU A 54 2.38 16.45 7.58
N ILE A 55 1.24 15.85 7.21
CA ILE A 55 0.16 16.56 6.50
C ILE A 55 -0.45 17.64 7.42
N GLU A 56 -0.73 17.34 8.69
CA GLU A 56 -1.21 18.33 9.68
C GLU A 56 -0.29 19.52 9.75
N LYS A 57 1.02 19.28 9.85
CA LYS A 57 2.04 20.33 9.90
C LYS A 57 2.04 21.20 8.64
N ALA A 58 1.93 20.57 7.47
CA ALA A 58 1.95 21.28 6.18
C ALA A 58 0.67 22.10 5.92
N LEU A 59 -0.50 21.59 6.33
CA LEU A 59 -1.81 22.23 6.09
C LEU A 59 -2.26 23.13 7.22
N GLY A 60 -1.69 23.01 8.42
CA GLY A 60 -2.17 23.71 9.62
C GLY A 60 -3.56 23.27 10.06
N GLN A 61 -4.01 22.07 9.66
CA GLN A 61 -5.35 21.55 9.94
C GLN A 61 -5.28 20.11 10.44
N LYS A 62 -6.16 19.75 11.39
CA LYS A 62 -6.23 18.40 11.97
C LYS A 62 -6.52 17.34 10.93
N VAL A 63 -5.81 16.20 11.04
CA VAL A 63 -6.08 14.96 10.30
C VAL A 63 -6.50 13.87 11.27
N ILE A 64 -7.75 13.43 11.17
CA ILE A 64 -8.37 12.43 12.05
C ILE A 64 -8.27 11.07 11.38
N ILE A 65 -7.71 10.09 12.11
CA ILE A 65 -7.63 8.71 11.65
C ILE A 65 -8.79 7.90 12.24
N VAL A 66 -9.55 7.24 11.37
CA VAL A 66 -10.68 6.38 11.76
C VAL A 66 -10.45 4.98 11.22
N ASN A 67 -10.29 4.00 12.12
CA ASN A 67 -10.16 2.60 11.71
C ASN A 67 -11.56 2.01 11.45
N GLN A 68 -11.77 1.47 10.24
CA GLN A 68 -13.02 0.82 9.81
C GLN A 68 -12.69 -0.51 9.12
N PRO A 69 -12.28 -1.54 9.89
CA PRO A 69 -11.96 -2.85 9.35
C PRO A 69 -13.20 -3.59 8.84
N GLY A 70 -12.98 -4.65 8.08
CA GLY A 70 -14.03 -5.56 7.63
C GLY A 70 -13.93 -5.86 6.14
N ALA A 71 -14.34 -7.05 5.75
CA ALA A 71 -14.33 -7.58 4.39
C ALA A 71 -13.02 -7.30 3.65
N SER A 72 -11.88 -7.61 4.29
CA SER A 72 -10.52 -7.37 3.76
C SER A 72 -10.28 -5.92 3.32
N GLY A 73 -10.80 -4.96 4.07
CA GLY A 73 -10.61 -3.53 3.83
C GLY A 73 -11.63 -2.90 2.88
N SER A 74 -12.46 -3.68 2.20
CA SER A 74 -13.41 -3.12 1.21
C SER A 74 -14.49 -2.25 1.85
N ILE A 75 -14.90 -2.50 3.10
CA ILE A 75 -15.91 -1.70 3.80
C ILE A 75 -15.40 -0.27 4.02
N GLY A 76 -14.26 -0.10 4.67
CA GLY A 76 -13.71 1.24 4.93
C GLY A 76 -13.34 1.98 3.64
N THR A 77 -12.81 1.25 2.64
CA THR A 77 -12.50 1.82 1.31
C THR A 77 -13.77 2.30 0.61
N LYS A 78 -14.87 1.53 0.68
CA LYS A 78 -16.18 1.93 0.13
C LYS A 78 -16.69 3.21 0.79
N ASN A 79 -16.62 3.31 2.12
CA ASN A 79 -17.06 4.49 2.83
C ASN A 79 -16.29 5.76 2.39
N ALA A 80 -14.99 5.66 2.12
CA ALA A 80 -14.22 6.76 1.56
C ALA A 80 -14.58 7.06 0.09
N LEU A 81 -14.84 6.01 -0.71
CA LEU A 81 -15.23 6.17 -2.10
C LEU A 81 -16.60 6.85 -2.24
N GLU A 82 -17.54 6.56 -1.37
CA GLU A 82 -18.90 7.11 -1.38
C GLU A 82 -19.05 8.44 -0.60
N ALA A 83 -18.01 8.85 0.13
CA ALA A 83 -18.00 10.11 0.85
C ALA A 83 -18.16 11.32 -0.09
N PRO A 84 -18.65 12.48 0.41
CA PRO A 84 -18.69 13.71 -0.36
C PRO A 84 -17.36 14.03 -1.01
N LYS A 85 -17.38 14.44 -2.29
CA LYS A 85 -16.17 14.76 -3.06
C LYS A 85 -15.67 16.19 -2.76
N ASP A 86 -15.74 16.59 -1.50
CA ASP A 86 -15.32 17.93 -1.02
C ASP A 86 -13.82 17.99 -0.64
N GLY A 87 -13.09 16.89 -0.75
CA GLY A 87 -11.66 16.81 -0.44
C GLY A 87 -11.33 16.50 1.02
N TYR A 88 -12.30 16.24 1.89
CA TYR A 88 -12.08 16.07 3.33
C TYR A 88 -12.12 14.60 3.81
N THR A 89 -12.42 13.65 2.94
CA THR A 89 -12.42 12.21 3.31
C THR A 89 -11.54 11.44 2.34
N TRP A 90 -10.52 10.78 2.89
CA TRP A 90 -9.55 9.96 2.16
C TRP A 90 -9.53 8.56 2.74
N THR A 91 -8.86 7.63 2.06
CA THR A 91 -8.54 6.31 2.61
C THR A 91 -7.03 6.07 2.58
N ALA A 92 -6.59 5.00 3.22
CA ALA A 92 -5.19 4.58 3.25
C ALA A 92 -5.09 3.06 3.11
N GLY A 93 -3.94 2.55 2.68
CA GLY A 93 -3.74 1.11 2.60
C GLY A 93 -2.67 0.68 1.62
N ALA A 94 -2.73 -0.58 1.23
CA ALA A 94 -1.97 -1.10 0.11
C ALA A 94 -2.66 -0.68 -1.20
N ALA A 95 -1.94 0.01 -2.06
CA ALA A 95 -2.51 0.54 -3.30
C ALA A 95 -2.98 -0.56 -4.27
N GLN A 96 -2.37 -1.75 -4.22
CA GLN A 96 -2.80 -2.91 -5.00
C GLN A 96 -4.26 -3.33 -4.71
N ASP A 97 -4.75 -3.13 -3.47
CA ASP A 97 -6.10 -3.53 -3.07
C ASP A 97 -7.15 -2.78 -3.88
N LEU A 98 -6.92 -1.47 -4.14
CA LEU A 98 -7.79 -0.63 -4.95
C LEU A 98 -7.95 -1.15 -6.39
N GLY A 99 -6.89 -1.78 -6.93
CA GLY A 99 -6.90 -2.35 -8.28
C GLY A 99 -7.48 -3.76 -8.37
N THR A 100 -7.66 -4.45 -7.24
CA THR A 100 -8.05 -5.87 -7.20
C THR A 100 -9.43 -6.12 -6.59
N TYR A 101 -10.03 -5.16 -5.89
CA TYR A 101 -11.36 -5.32 -5.30
C TYR A 101 -12.43 -5.68 -6.32
N ALA A 102 -12.46 -5.02 -7.50
CA ALA A 102 -13.43 -5.33 -8.55
C ALA A 102 -13.20 -6.73 -9.14
N VAL A 103 -11.94 -7.15 -9.31
CA VAL A 103 -11.59 -8.51 -9.76
C VAL A 103 -12.19 -9.58 -8.85
N LEU A 104 -12.18 -9.33 -7.54
CA LEU A 104 -12.69 -10.24 -6.51
C LEU A 104 -14.20 -10.07 -6.24
N GLY A 105 -14.87 -9.10 -6.87
CA GLY A 105 -16.29 -8.77 -6.61
C GLY A 105 -16.54 -8.21 -5.21
N MET A 106 -15.53 -7.59 -4.58
CA MET A 106 -15.61 -7.06 -3.22
C MET A 106 -16.08 -5.59 -3.18
N LEU A 107 -15.63 -4.79 -4.14
CA LEU A 107 -15.99 -3.39 -4.30
C LEU A 107 -15.79 -3.01 -5.77
N ASP A 108 -16.79 -2.35 -6.37
CA ASP A 108 -16.67 -1.81 -7.73
C ASP A 108 -15.84 -0.53 -7.72
N THR A 109 -14.53 -0.69 -7.83
CA THR A 109 -13.56 0.40 -7.95
C THR A 109 -12.34 -0.07 -8.73
N LYS A 110 -11.68 0.88 -9.41
CA LYS A 110 -10.43 0.67 -10.13
C LYS A 110 -9.35 1.56 -9.56
N ILE A 111 -8.09 1.18 -9.73
CA ILE A 111 -6.97 2.01 -9.28
C ILE A 111 -7.03 3.43 -9.88
N GLY A 112 -7.57 3.53 -11.09
CA GLY A 112 -7.79 4.79 -11.79
C GLY A 112 -8.84 5.73 -11.16
N ASP A 113 -9.66 5.27 -10.22
CA ASP A 113 -10.66 6.10 -9.51
C ASP A 113 -10.04 6.90 -8.36
N TRP A 114 -8.76 6.74 -8.13
CA TRP A 114 -8.03 7.31 -7.01
C TRP A 114 -6.83 8.12 -7.45
N ALA A 115 -6.57 9.22 -6.76
CA ALA A 115 -5.27 9.88 -6.76
C ALA A 115 -4.42 9.21 -5.67
N LEU A 116 -3.24 8.73 -6.07
CA LEU A 116 -2.34 7.95 -5.20
C LEU A 116 -1.21 8.81 -4.67
N PHE A 117 -1.02 8.73 -3.36
CA PHE A 117 0.03 9.41 -2.60
C PHE A 117 0.76 8.38 -1.75
N LEU A 118 1.80 7.77 -2.30
CA LEU A 118 2.54 6.67 -1.67
C LEU A 118 3.56 7.21 -0.65
N ASN A 119 3.85 6.43 0.36
CA ASN A 119 4.79 6.80 1.41
C ASN A 119 5.86 5.73 1.67
N VAL A 120 5.48 4.44 1.68
CA VAL A 120 6.43 3.33 1.86
C VAL A 120 6.09 2.17 0.92
N ALA A 121 7.10 1.34 0.61
CA ALA A 121 6.91 0.01 0.06
C ALA A 121 7.20 -1.02 1.15
N ASN A 122 6.22 -1.87 1.42
CA ASN A 122 6.32 -2.94 2.40
C ASN A 122 6.65 -4.26 1.72
N VAL A 123 7.30 -5.14 2.46
CA VAL A 123 7.50 -6.55 2.11
C VAL A 123 6.90 -7.44 3.18
N SER A 124 6.45 -8.63 2.79
CA SER A 124 5.95 -9.62 3.74
C SER A 124 7.10 -10.51 4.22
N THR A 125 7.02 -10.97 5.46
CA THR A 125 7.92 -11.98 6.03
C THR A 125 7.11 -13.22 6.37
N LEU A 126 7.58 -14.38 5.93
CA LEU A 126 7.07 -15.66 6.39
C LEU A 126 7.70 -15.98 7.73
N SER A 127 6.88 -16.03 8.77
CA SER A 127 7.32 -16.35 10.13
C SER A 127 6.47 -17.46 10.73
N VAL A 128 7.03 -18.12 11.74
CA VAL A 128 6.34 -19.17 12.50
C VAL A 128 6.36 -18.91 13.98
N ASN A 129 5.41 -19.52 14.71
CA ASN A 129 5.50 -19.62 16.16
C ASN A 129 6.77 -20.40 16.53
N PRO A 130 7.62 -19.92 17.44
CA PRO A 130 8.87 -20.59 17.81
C PRO A 130 8.72 -22.00 18.39
N ALA A 131 7.53 -22.36 18.89
CA ALA A 131 7.22 -23.72 19.37
C ALA A 131 7.09 -24.74 18.23
N THR A 132 6.91 -24.28 16.97
CA THR A 132 6.88 -25.17 15.80
C THR A 132 8.26 -25.70 15.47
N PRO A 133 8.36 -26.90 14.84
CA PRO A 133 9.65 -27.50 14.53
C PRO A 133 10.40 -26.78 13.36
N TYR A 134 9.71 -25.91 12.60
CA TYR A 134 10.24 -25.31 11.37
C TYR A 134 11.30 -24.25 11.65
N LYS A 135 12.52 -24.44 11.12
CA LYS A 135 13.65 -23.53 11.29
C LYS A 135 14.02 -22.80 9.99
N SER A 136 13.47 -23.20 8.86
CA SER A 136 13.70 -22.58 7.55
C SER A 136 12.42 -22.57 6.72
N ALA A 137 12.37 -21.70 5.68
CA ALA A 137 11.27 -21.68 4.72
C ALA A 137 11.12 -23.01 3.99
N THR A 138 12.25 -23.68 3.68
CA THR A 138 12.25 -25.00 3.04
C THR A 138 11.57 -26.04 3.92
N GLU A 139 11.93 -26.12 5.22
CA GLU A 139 11.29 -27.06 6.14
C GLU A 139 9.78 -26.86 6.27
N LEU A 140 9.32 -25.59 6.31
CA LEU A 140 7.90 -25.28 6.35
C LEU A 140 7.20 -25.71 5.04
N VAL A 141 7.80 -25.41 3.88
CA VAL A 141 7.26 -25.78 2.56
C VAL A 141 7.21 -27.31 2.41
N ASP A 142 8.24 -28.03 2.85
CA ASP A 142 8.26 -29.50 2.79
C ASP A 142 7.21 -30.12 3.72
N ALA A 143 7.02 -29.54 4.90
CA ALA A 143 5.94 -29.96 5.80
C ALA A 143 4.54 -29.71 5.19
N MET A 144 4.34 -28.58 4.49
CA MET A 144 3.10 -28.32 3.75
C MET A 144 2.87 -29.29 2.60
N LYS A 145 3.94 -29.75 1.90
CA LYS A 145 3.85 -30.79 0.89
C LYS A 145 3.49 -32.15 1.49
N ALA A 146 4.09 -32.50 2.63
CA ALA A 146 3.83 -33.74 3.33
C ALA A 146 2.42 -33.80 3.93
N LYS A 147 1.85 -32.67 4.32
CA LYS A 147 0.52 -32.57 4.94
C LYS A 147 -0.31 -31.45 4.27
N PRO A 148 -0.80 -31.66 3.03
CA PRO A 148 -1.49 -30.63 2.27
C PRO A 148 -2.73 -30.10 3.01
N GLY A 149 -2.80 -28.78 3.18
CA GLY A 149 -3.92 -28.10 3.83
C GLY A 149 -3.97 -28.21 5.36
N ALA A 150 -3.00 -28.86 6.01
CA ALA A 150 -2.99 -29.03 7.47
C ALA A 150 -2.36 -27.83 8.19
N ILE A 151 -1.26 -27.30 7.66
CA ILE A 151 -0.51 -26.22 8.31
C ILE A 151 -1.25 -24.91 8.18
N SER A 152 -1.53 -24.26 9.30
CA SER A 152 -2.28 -23.01 9.39
C SER A 152 -1.38 -21.78 9.18
N VAL A 153 -1.84 -20.86 8.32
CA VAL A 153 -1.17 -19.59 8.05
C VAL A 153 -2.16 -18.45 8.28
N ALA A 154 -1.82 -17.57 9.23
CA ALA A 154 -2.61 -16.38 9.55
C ALA A 154 -2.33 -15.25 8.56
N THR A 155 -3.38 -14.57 8.11
CA THR A 155 -3.29 -13.33 7.33
C THR A 155 -4.39 -12.34 7.70
N ALA A 156 -4.24 -11.09 7.24
CA ALA A 156 -5.24 -10.03 7.43
C ALA A 156 -6.54 -10.19 6.61
N GLY A 157 -6.73 -11.34 5.97
CA GLY A 157 -7.90 -11.62 5.13
C GLY A 157 -7.54 -11.89 3.67
N VAL A 158 -8.55 -12.30 2.91
CA VAL A 158 -8.41 -12.56 1.47
C VAL A 158 -7.97 -11.28 0.76
N ASN A 159 -7.07 -11.39 -0.22
CA ASN A 159 -6.48 -10.26 -0.95
C ASN A 159 -5.55 -9.34 -0.13
N SER A 160 -5.41 -9.54 1.17
CA SER A 160 -4.41 -8.78 1.93
C SER A 160 -2.99 -9.05 1.41
N SER A 161 -2.05 -8.14 1.72
CA SER A 161 -0.65 -8.27 1.34
C SER A 161 -0.04 -9.61 1.78
N GLY A 162 -0.35 -10.04 3.01
CA GLY A 162 0.10 -11.33 3.54
C GLY A 162 -0.51 -12.52 2.81
N HIS A 163 -1.80 -12.48 2.48
CA HIS A 163 -2.44 -13.52 1.70
C HIS A 163 -1.84 -13.61 0.29
N SER A 164 -1.72 -12.49 -0.41
CA SER A 164 -1.11 -12.44 -1.76
C SER A 164 0.32 -12.99 -1.77
N ALA A 165 1.10 -12.68 -0.73
CA ALA A 165 2.46 -13.20 -0.57
C ALA A 165 2.47 -14.73 -0.38
N MET A 166 1.57 -15.27 0.46
CA MET A 166 1.47 -16.72 0.66
C MET A 166 0.95 -17.46 -0.59
N GLU A 167 -0.01 -16.87 -1.31
CA GLU A 167 -0.49 -17.41 -2.59
C GLU A 167 0.62 -17.47 -3.65
N ALA A 168 1.52 -16.46 -3.66
CA ALA A 168 2.69 -16.49 -4.55
C ALA A 168 3.64 -17.67 -4.21
N ILE A 169 3.87 -17.94 -2.92
CA ILE A 169 4.62 -19.12 -2.47
C ILE A 169 3.89 -20.39 -2.87
N ALA A 170 2.60 -20.50 -2.62
CA ALA A 170 1.80 -21.66 -2.95
C ALA A 170 1.81 -21.95 -4.45
N LYS A 171 1.68 -20.92 -5.29
CA LYS A 171 1.79 -21.05 -6.76
C LYS A 171 3.18 -21.53 -7.20
N ALA A 172 4.25 -20.99 -6.60
CA ALA A 172 5.62 -21.33 -6.98
C ALA A 172 6.05 -22.73 -6.52
N THR A 173 5.48 -23.25 -5.43
CA THR A 173 5.90 -24.51 -4.79
C THR A 173 4.89 -25.64 -4.90
N GLY A 174 3.65 -25.37 -5.31
CA GLY A 174 2.54 -26.31 -5.39
C GLY A 174 1.94 -26.72 -4.03
N VAL A 175 2.32 -26.04 -2.93
CA VAL A 175 1.81 -26.38 -1.59
C VAL A 175 0.36 -25.96 -1.39
N LYS A 176 -0.32 -26.67 -0.48
CA LYS A 176 -1.63 -26.29 0.07
C LYS A 176 -1.48 -26.03 1.55
N TYR A 177 -2.07 -24.93 2.04
CA TYR A 177 -2.06 -24.54 3.45
C TYR A 177 -3.48 -24.27 3.95
N LYS A 178 -3.69 -24.22 5.26
CA LYS A 178 -4.95 -23.81 5.87
C LYS A 178 -4.90 -22.29 6.09
N HIS A 179 -5.63 -21.54 5.26
CA HIS A 179 -5.73 -20.11 5.40
C HIS A 179 -6.62 -19.74 6.60
N VAL A 180 -6.11 -18.93 7.54
CA VAL A 180 -6.86 -18.39 8.67
C VAL A 180 -6.85 -16.87 8.58
N THR A 181 -8.04 -16.27 8.54
CA THR A 181 -8.23 -14.84 8.27
C THR A 181 -8.53 -14.06 9.55
N TYR A 182 -7.98 -12.85 9.65
CA TYR A 182 -8.21 -11.88 10.71
C TYR A 182 -8.52 -10.50 10.13
N ASP A 183 -9.11 -9.59 10.90
CA ASP A 183 -9.45 -8.23 10.46
C ASP A 183 -8.25 -7.26 10.55
N GLY A 184 -7.09 -7.71 10.09
CA GLY A 184 -5.87 -6.90 10.03
C GLY A 184 -4.62 -7.70 10.33
N GLY A 185 -3.46 -7.12 9.97
CA GLY A 185 -2.17 -7.80 10.12
C GLY A 185 -1.76 -7.99 11.57
N ASN A 186 -1.98 -6.99 12.42
CA ASN A 186 -1.63 -7.11 13.84
C ASN A 186 -2.41 -8.24 14.56
N PRO A 187 -3.75 -8.39 14.43
CA PRO A 187 -4.46 -9.55 14.93
C PRO A 187 -3.91 -10.89 14.43
N ALA A 188 -3.57 -11.00 13.15
CA ALA A 188 -3.00 -12.22 12.55
C ALA A 188 -1.63 -12.58 13.17
N VAL A 189 -0.78 -11.58 13.39
CA VAL A 189 0.53 -11.74 14.05
C VAL A 189 0.35 -12.19 15.48
N VAL A 190 -0.56 -11.56 16.25
CA VAL A 190 -0.83 -11.90 17.65
C VAL A 190 -1.36 -13.33 17.78
N ALA A 191 -2.27 -13.74 16.89
CA ALA A 191 -2.79 -15.12 16.86
C ALA A 191 -1.68 -16.17 16.64
N THR A 192 -0.72 -15.86 15.74
CA THR A 192 0.44 -16.74 15.54
C THR A 192 1.36 -16.77 16.77
N VAL A 193 1.59 -15.63 17.41
CA VAL A 193 2.36 -15.57 18.67
C VAL A 193 1.68 -16.38 19.78
N ALA A 194 0.35 -16.33 19.85
CA ALA A 194 -0.44 -17.11 20.81
C ALA A 194 -0.49 -18.62 20.52
N GLY A 195 -0.07 -19.04 19.32
CA GLY A 195 -0.11 -20.45 18.91
C GLY A 195 -1.46 -20.90 18.33
N GLU A 196 -2.37 -19.96 18.04
CA GLU A 196 -3.64 -20.28 17.35
C GLU A 196 -3.40 -20.72 15.89
N THR A 197 -2.32 -20.20 15.29
CA THR A 197 -1.82 -20.60 13.98
C THR A 197 -0.33 -20.93 14.06
N GLU A 198 0.14 -21.82 13.16
CA GLU A 198 1.55 -22.24 13.13
C GLU A 198 2.45 -21.18 12.48
N ALA A 199 1.93 -20.48 11.46
CA ALA A 199 2.67 -19.52 10.66
C ALA A 199 1.85 -18.27 10.37
N THR A 200 2.56 -17.22 9.96
CA THR A 200 1.98 -16.00 9.39
C THR A 200 2.84 -15.51 8.22
N SER A 201 2.21 -14.96 7.19
CA SER A 201 2.90 -14.33 6.06
C SER A 201 2.57 -12.84 5.99
N GLN A 202 2.58 -12.16 7.14
CA GLN A 202 2.27 -10.76 7.26
C GLN A 202 3.45 -9.84 6.91
N LEU A 203 3.16 -8.54 6.80
CA LEU A 203 4.18 -7.53 6.53
C LEU A 203 5.24 -7.52 7.61
N THR A 204 6.50 -7.33 7.22
CA THR A 204 7.65 -7.27 8.16
C THR A 204 7.42 -6.21 9.24
N VAL A 205 6.87 -5.05 8.87
CA VAL A 205 6.58 -3.94 9.80
C VAL A 205 5.62 -4.32 10.93
N GLU A 206 4.70 -5.26 10.68
CA GLU A 206 3.73 -5.77 11.66
C GLU A 206 4.34 -6.80 12.58
N GLN A 207 5.35 -7.52 12.10
CA GLN A 207 6.04 -8.59 12.81
C GLN A 207 7.27 -8.11 13.59
N ALA A 208 7.80 -6.93 13.27
CA ALA A 208 9.10 -6.43 13.71
C ALA A 208 9.32 -6.56 15.22
N GLU A 209 8.38 -6.11 16.05
CA GLU A 209 8.51 -6.18 17.50
C GLU A 209 8.46 -7.62 18.04
N MET A 210 7.65 -8.48 17.42
CA MET A 210 7.54 -9.88 17.81
C MET A 210 8.78 -10.68 17.39
N ILE A 211 9.41 -10.31 16.29
CA ILE A 211 10.68 -10.89 15.84
C ILE A 211 11.81 -10.45 16.77
N ARG A 212 11.93 -9.15 17.10
CA ARG A 212 12.91 -8.65 18.09
C ARG A 212 12.76 -9.32 19.46
N GLY A 213 11.51 -9.45 19.90
CA GLY A 213 11.17 -10.13 21.15
C GLY A 213 11.28 -11.66 21.10
N LYS A 214 11.75 -12.24 19.97
CA LYS A 214 11.86 -13.70 19.76
C LYS A 214 10.54 -14.46 19.95
N LYS A 215 9.41 -13.76 19.85
CA LYS A 215 8.06 -14.34 19.93
C LYS A 215 7.57 -14.86 18.57
N LEU A 216 8.22 -14.46 17.49
CA LEU A 216 8.12 -15.04 16.14
C LEU A 216 9.53 -15.40 15.65
N ARG A 217 9.62 -16.49 14.91
CA ARG A 217 10.82 -16.88 14.16
C ARG A 217 10.60 -16.53 12.70
N PRO A 218 11.29 -15.49 12.14
CA PRO A 218 11.24 -15.23 10.72
C PRO A 218 12.00 -16.33 9.97
N LEU A 219 11.43 -16.81 8.88
CA LEU A 219 12.02 -17.84 8.01
C LEU A 219 12.56 -17.23 6.72
N ALA A 220 11.83 -16.29 6.12
CA ALA A 220 12.27 -15.58 4.92
C ALA A 220 11.47 -14.29 4.70
N VAL A 221 12.09 -13.29 4.10
CA VAL A 221 11.39 -12.18 3.42
C VAL A 221 10.81 -12.72 2.12
N ILE A 222 9.54 -12.44 1.85
CA ILE A 222 8.85 -12.85 0.61
C ILE A 222 9.15 -11.81 -0.45
N GLY A 223 10.34 -11.88 -1.02
CA GLY A 223 10.91 -10.93 -1.96
C GLY A 223 12.26 -11.40 -2.47
N ASP A 224 12.93 -10.54 -3.24
CA ASP A 224 14.23 -10.79 -3.88
C ASP A 224 15.42 -10.17 -3.13
N LYS A 225 15.16 -9.35 -2.11
CA LYS A 225 16.19 -8.68 -1.31
C LYS A 225 16.05 -9.01 0.17
N PRO A 226 17.18 -9.13 0.90
CA PRO A 226 17.13 -9.27 2.33
C PRO A 226 16.59 -8.00 2.99
N VAL A 227 16.08 -8.14 4.21
CA VAL A 227 15.65 -7.03 5.05
C VAL A 227 16.50 -7.02 6.32
N GLU A 228 17.15 -5.91 6.57
CA GLU A 228 17.77 -5.64 7.86
C GLU A 228 16.71 -5.09 8.81
N LEU A 229 16.57 -5.74 9.95
CA LEU A 229 15.64 -5.32 11.00
C LEU A 229 16.45 -4.89 12.23
N ASP A 230 16.40 -3.60 12.54
CA ASP A 230 17.08 -3.02 13.70
C ASP A 230 16.81 -3.84 14.97
N GLY A 231 17.87 -4.19 15.70
CA GLY A 231 17.79 -4.99 16.93
C GLY A 231 17.53 -6.48 16.75
N PHE A 232 17.47 -6.96 15.49
CA PHE A 232 17.38 -8.40 15.17
C PHE A 232 18.51 -8.85 14.22
N GLY A 233 18.77 -8.08 13.16
CA GLY A 233 19.71 -8.42 12.10
C GLY A 233 19.04 -8.71 10.77
N MET A 234 19.72 -9.45 9.89
CA MET A 234 19.31 -9.70 8.52
C MET A 234 18.30 -10.85 8.43
N ILE A 235 17.20 -10.62 7.73
CA ILE A 235 16.25 -11.66 7.32
C ILE A 235 16.47 -11.92 5.83
N GLU A 236 16.88 -13.13 5.50
CA GLU A 236 17.21 -13.52 4.13
C GLU A 236 15.98 -13.57 3.22
N PRO A 237 16.13 -13.27 1.93
CA PRO A 237 15.03 -13.32 0.97
C PRO A 237 14.64 -14.76 0.60
N LEU A 238 13.39 -14.95 0.21
CA LEU A 238 12.89 -16.24 -0.27
C LEU A 238 13.66 -16.74 -1.50
N THR A 239 14.17 -15.83 -2.34
CA THR A 239 14.98 -16.14 -3.52
C THR A 239 16.27 -16.89 -3.21
N LYS A 240 16.74 -16.90 -1.96
CA LYS A 240 17.85 -17.75 -1.54
C LYS A 240 17.54 -19.24 -1.66
N TRP A 241 16.28 -19.61 -1.51
CA TRP A 241 15.78 -21.01 -1.59
C TRP A 241 14.93 -21.27 -2.85
N LEU A 242 14.37 -20.18 -3.41
CA LEU A 242 13.50 -20.21 -4.59
C LEU A 242 13.97 -19.14 -5.58
N PRO A 243 15.08 -19.36 -6.33
CA PRO A 243 15.74 -18.31 -7.12
C PRO A 243 14.87 -17.66 -8.20
N THR A 244 13.87 -18.39 -8.71
CA THR A 244 12.93 -17.90 -9.73
C THR A 244 11.76 -17.13 -9.17
N PHE A 245 11.63 -17.02 -7.83
CA PHE A 245 10.53 -16.33 -7.18
C PHE A 245 10.56 -14.83 -7.49
N LYS A 246 9.41 -14.29 -7.81
CA LYS A 246 9.23 -12.86 -8.04
C LYS A 246 8.01 -12.38 -7.26
N ALA A 247 8.17 -11.30 -6.51
CA ALA A 247 7.08 -10.58 -5.90
C ALA A 247 7.25 -9.08 -6.18
N PRO A 248 6.24 -8.40 -6.72
CA PRO A 248 6.30 -6.96 -6.92
C PRO A 248 6.28 -6.25 -5.57
N ALA A 249 6.87 -5.05 -5.52
CA ALA A 249 6.84 -4.20 -4.34
C ALA A 249 5.39 -3.82 -4.01
N ASN A 250 5.06 -3.86 -2.71
CA ASN A 250 3.72 -3.54 -2.23
C ASN A 250 3.71 -2.14 -1.60
N TYR A 251 3.21 -1.17 -2.35
CA TYR A 251 3.19 0.24 -1.96
C TYR A 251 1.99 0.58 -1.09
N PHE A 252 2.26 1.32 -0.03
CA PHE A 252 1.27 1.87 0.89
C PHE A 252 1.22 3.39 0.76
N GLY A 253 0.06 3.97 1.10
CA GLY A 253 -0.12 5.41 0.99
C GLY A 253 -1.49 5.89 1.40
N ILE A 254 -1.73 7.15 1.07
CA ILE A 254 -3.01 7.83 1.19
C ILE A 254 -3.65 7.90 -0.20
N PHE A 255 -4.94 7.65 -0.27
CA PHE A 255 -5.69 7.63 -1.51
C PHE A 255 -6.88 8.57 -1.43
N VAL A 256 -6.96 9.48 -2.38
CA VAL A 256 -8.04 10.46 -2.49
C VAL A 256 -8.93 10.04 -3.64
N PRO A 257 -10.25 9.85 -3.42
CA PRO A 257 -11.15 9.49 -4.50
C PRO A 257 -11.21 10.61 -5.54
N LYS A 258 -11.25 10.26 -6.82
CA LYS A 258 -11.42 11.24 -7.90
C LYS A 258 -12.76 11.97 -7.81
N GLY A 259 -12.82 13.15 -8.41
CA GLY A 259 -13.98 14.04 -8.35
C GLY A 259 -13.90 15.10 -7.27
N VAL A 260 -12.88 15.07 -6.40
CA VAL A 260 -12.59 16.19 -5.48
C VAL A 260 -12.09 17.41 -6.25
N PRO A 261 -12.17 18.64 -5.67
CA PRO A 261 -11.63 19.84 -6.30
C PRO A 261 -10.16 19.68 -6.71
N PRO A 262 -9.75 20.08 -7.92
CA PRO A 262 -8.38 19.88 -8.42
C PRO A 262 -7.29 20.48 -7.53
N GLU A 263 -7.60 21.58 -6.83
CA GLU A 263 -6.70 22.24 -5.89
C GLU A 263 -6.36 21.36 -4.67
N VAL A 264 -7.21 20.41 -4.29
CA VAL A 264 -6.91 19.42 -3.24
C VAL A 264 -5.75 18.53 -3.70
N ILE A 265 -5.85 17.97 -4.91
CA ILE A 265 -4.83 17.09 -5.47
C ILE A 265 -3.52 17.86 -5.68
N ALA A 266 -3.58 19.05 -6.29
CA ALA A 266 -2.39 19.87 -6.53
C ALA A 266 -1.69 20.28 -5.22
N THR A 267 -2.45 20.52 -4.15
CA THR A 267 -1.89 20.82 -2.82
C THR A 267 -1.20 19.60 -2.22
N LEU A 268 -1.81 18.41 -2.30
CA LEU A 268 -1.22 17.19 -1.81
C LEU A 268 0.04 16.79 -2.61
N GLU A 269 0.06 16.97 -3.92
CA GLU A 269 1.26 16.75 -4.74
C GLU A 269 2.43 17.64 -4.28
N LYS A 270 2.17 18.91 -3.98
CA LYS A 270 3.18 19.80 -3.41
C LYS A 270 3.67 19.33 -2.03
N ILE A 271 2.76 18.88 -1.16
CA ILE A 271 3.12 18.33 0.16
C ILE A 271 3.99 17.07 -0.02
N TRP A 272 3.64 16.20 -0.96
CA TRP A 272 4.44 15.01 -1.23
C TRP A 272 5.85 15.35 -1.70
N ALA A 273 5.98 16.28 -2.63
CA ALA A 273 7.28 16.69 -3.18
C ALA A 273 8.16 17.43 -2.15
N ASN A 274 7.57 18.28 -1.31
CA ASN A 274 8.34 19.19 -0.46
C ASN A 274 8.49 18.72 0.99
N GLU A 275 7.49 18.02 1.55
CA GLU A 275 7.47 17.60 2.94
C GLU A 275 7.63 16.07 3.07
N ILE A 276 6.74 15.29 2.43
CA ILE A 276 6.76 13.83 2.58
C ILE A 276 8.04 13.23 2.01
N ALA A 277 8.51 13.66 0.83
CA ALA A 277 9.75 13.19 0.22
C ALA A 277 11.00 13.46 1.08
N LYS A 278 10.93 14.41 2.02
CA LYS A 278 12.02 14.78 2.92
C LYS A 278 11.79 14.30 4.36
N SER A 279 10.64 13.70 4.67
CA SER A 279 10.27 13.32 6.03
C SER A 279 11.29 12.35 6.64
N THR A 280 11.95 12.79 7.70
CA THR A 280 12.84 11.96 8.50
C THR A 280 12.06 10.94 9.32
N ALA A 281 10.85 11.29 9.78
CA ALA A 281 9.97 10.39 10.53
C ALA A 281 9.53 9.19 9.69
N LEU A 282 9.14 9.40 8.42
CA LEU A 282 8.78 8.31 7.50
C LEU A 282 9.99 7.47 7.10
N LYS A 283 11.16 8.07 6.89
CA LYS A 283 12.40 7.32 6.65
C LYS A 283 12.75 6.44 7.85
N GLN A 284 12.70 7.00 9.06
CA GLN A 284 12.96 6.25 10.28
C GLN A 284 11.93 5.14 10.51
N TYR A 285 10.64 5.42 10.28
CA TYR A 285 9.59 4.39 10.32
C TYR A 285 9.93 3.22 9.38
N ALA A 286 10.28 3.53 8.12
CA ALA A 286 10.59 2.52 7.13
C ALA A 286 11.81 1.67 7.53
N THR A 287 12.93 2.29 7.83
CA THR A 287 14.19 1.57 8.14
C THR A 287 14.08 0.75 9.42
N SER A 288 13.50 1.31 10.50
CA SER A 288 13.37 0.59 11.77
C SER A 288 12.43 -0.60 11.71
N ARG A 289 11.58 -0.72 10.68
CA ARG A 289 10.56 -1.78 10.58
C ARG A 289 10.71 -2.67 9.35
N GLY A 290 11.80 -2.53 8.59
CA GLY A 290 12.06 -3.35 7.41
C GLY A 290 11.17 -3.02 6.21
N ALA A 291 10.74 -1.75 6.07
CA ALA A 291 10.11 -1.22 4.88
C ALA A 291 11.06 -0.33 4.09
N GLN A 292 10.69 0.03 2.87
CA GLN A 292 11.41 1.00 2.05
C GLN A 292 10.64 2.31 2.01
N PHE A 293 11.33 3.43 2.19
CA PHE A 293 10.75 4.76 1.99
C PHE A 293 10.56 5.01 0.49
N ALA A 294 9.32 5.30 0.07
CA ALA A 294 8.91 5.37 -1.34
C ALA A 294 7.84 6.46 -1.57
N PRO A 295 8.19 7.74 -1.47
CA PRO A 295 7.25 8.86 -1.52
C PRO A 295 6.88 9.25 -2.95
N TYR A 296 6.09 8.43 -3.64
CA TYR A 296 5.62 8.71 -4.99
C TYR A 296 4.22 9.32 -5.00
N ALA A 297 3.94 10.19 -5.99
CA ALA A 297 2.63 10.76 -6.22
C ALA A 297 2.32 10.83 -7.74
N GLY A 298 1.06 11.06 -8.07
CA GLY A 298 0.64 11.26 -9.47
C GLY A 298 0.97 10.08 -10.38
N ALA A 299 1.53 10.35 -11.56
CA ALA A 299 1.85 9.34 -12.57
C ALA A 299 2.89 8.33 -12.09
N ASP A 300 3.88 8.76 -11.31
CA ASP A 300 4.92 7.87 -10.78
C ASP A 300 4.34 6.87 -9.78
N ALA A 301 3.38 7.29 -8.96
CA ALA A 301 2.67 6.40 -8.06
C ALA A 301 1.85 5.35 -8.82
N GLN A 302 1.11 5.75 -9.84
CA GLN A 302 0.35 4.83 -10.69
C GLN A 302 1.28 3.79 -11.36
N LYS A 303 2.39 4.24 -11.93
CA LYS A 303 3.38 3.38 -12.57
C LYS A 303 4.01 2.39 -11.58
N ALA A 304 4.35 2.85 -10.38
CA ALA A 304 4.97 2.01 -9.36
C ALA A 304 4.05 0.88 -8.88
N VAL A 305 2.75 1.16 -8.72
CA VAL A 305 1.77 0.20 -8.17
C VAL A 305 1.31 -0.83 -9.19
N PHE A 306 1.27 -0.49 -10.48
CA PHE A 306 0.61 -1.29 -11.50
C PHE A 306 1.12 -2.75 -11.60
N PRO A 307 2.43 -3.06 -11.48
CA PRO A 307 2.92 -4.44 -11.48
C PRO A 307 2.32 -5.31 -10.36
N ALA A 308 2.09 -4.73 -9.17
CA ALA A 308 1.47 -5.45 -8.06
C ALA A 308 -0.02 -5.72 -8.32
N VAL A 309 -0.74 -4.74 -8.90
CA VAL A 309 -2.13 -4.92 -9.33
C VAL A 309 -2.23 -6.04 -10.36
N GLN A 310 -1.38 -6.04 -11.40
CA GLN A 310 -1.36 -7.09 -12.42
C GLN A 310 -1.11 -8.47 -11.80
N ALA A 311 -0.05 -8.61 -11.00
CA ALA A 311 0.33 -9.89 -10.40
C ALA A 311 -0.80 -10.46 -9.53
N ASN A 312 -1.43 -9.64 -8.69
CA ASN A 312 -2.50 -10.09 -7.79
C ASN A 312 -3.82 -10.38 -8.54
N ALA A 313 -4.21 -9.53 -9.48
CA ALA A 313 -5.40 -9.73 -10.29
C ALA A 313 -5.33 -11.05 -11.08
N TRP A 314 -4.22 -11.31 -11.75
CA TRP A 314 -4.03 -12.54 -12.52
C TRP A 314 -3.78 -13.76 -11.65
N SER A 315 -3.16 -13.61 -10.48
CA SER A 315 -3.10 -14.70 -9.50
C SER A 315 -4.50 -15.14 -9.04
N ALA A 316 -5.40 -14.19 -8.80
CA ALA A 316 -6.79 -14.49 -8.45
C ALA A 316 -7.52 -15.18 -9.60
N ALA A 317 -7.30 -14.77 -10.85
CA ALA A 317 -7.89 -15.41 -12.03
C ALA A 317 -7.35 -16.84 -12.23
N ASP A 318 -6.04 -17.02 -12.17
CA ASP A 318 -5.38 -18.33 -12.35
C ASP A 318 -5.80 -19.35 -11.27
N THR A 319 -6.17 -18.89 -10.08
CA THR A 319 -6.63 -19.72 -8.95
C THR A 319 -8.16 -19.86 -8.85
N GLY A 320 -8.90 -19.31 -9.83
CA GLY A 320 -10.37 -19.38 -9.87
C GLY A 320 -11.08 -18.52 -8.81
N LYS A 321 -10.37 -17.58 -8.19
CA LYS A 321 -10.92 -16.65 -7.17
C LYS A 321 -11.50 -15.37 -7.77
N ALA A 322 -11.13 -15.03 -9.02
CA ALA A 322 -11.65 -13.86 -9.71
C ALA A 322 -13.16 -14.01 -10.02
N LYS A 323 -13.94 -12.98 -9.73
CA LYS A 323 -15.35 -12.86 -10.11
C LYS A 323 -15.52 -12.09 -11.42
N VAL A 324 -14.56 -11.20 -11.71
CA VAL A 324 -14.50 -10.44 -12.95
C VAL A 324 -13.10 -10.66 -13.56
N ALA A 325 -13.06 -10.93 -14.87
CA ALA A 325 -11.81 -11.17 -15.56
C ALA A 325 -10.95 -9.89 -15.57
N PRO A 326 -9.64 -9.95 -15.22
CA PRO A 326 -8.80 -8.77 -15.10
C PRO A 326 -8.69 -7.93 -16.38
N ASP A 327 -8.66 -8.56 -17.56
CA ASP A 327 -8.58 -7.90 -18.86
C ASP A 327 -9.81 -7.01 -19.13
N THR A 328 -11.01 -7.41 -18.72
CA THR A 328 -12.23 -6.59 -18.83
C THR A 328 -12.18 -5.32 -17.97
N LEU A 329 -11.32 -5.30 -16.95
CA LEU A 329 -11.06 -4.16 -16.08
C LEU A 329 -9.84 -3.32 -16.54
N GLY A 330 -9.26 -3.64 -17.71
CA GLY A 330 -8.09 -2.95 -18.23
C GLY A 330 -6.78 -3.35 -17.54
N ILE A 331 -6.70 -4.55 -16.96
CA ILE A 331 -5.51 -5.11 -16.32
C ILE A 331 -4.94 -6.20 -17.25
N PRO A 332 -4.01 -5.88 -18.15
CA PRO A 332 -3.42 -6.87 -19.05
C PRO A 332 -2.62 -7.92 -18.26
N ARG A 333 -2.44 -9.09 -18.84
CA ARG A 333 -1.60 -10.13 -18.24
C ARG A 333 -0.14 -9.65 -18.20
N PRO A 334 0.61 -9.84 -17.08
CA PRO A 334 2.00 -9.42 -16.96
C PRO A 334 2.95 -10.21 -17.84
#